data_76f847f2d427c101421987e55feea0f2
#
_entry.id   76f847f2d427c101421987e55feea0f2
#
_cell.length_a   1.000
_cell.length_b   1.000
_cell.length_c   1.000
_cell.angle_alpha   90.00
_cell.angle_beta   90.00
_cell.angle_gamma   90.00
#
_symmetry.space_group_name_H-M   'P 1'
#
loop_
_entity.id
_entity.type
_entity.pdbx_description
1 polymer ?
#
loop_
_entity_poly.entity_id
_entity_poly.type
_entity_poly.pdbx_seq_one_letter_code
_entity_poly.pdbx_strand_id
1 'polypeptide(L)'
;MRHCKKGRKLNRTASHRKALFSNLASALIINKHIVTTLPKAKELRRFSERLVTYAKKDNLHGRRLIMKNIKGKLNKKIANILIHDIAPNYSDRSGGYTRIIKLKNRKNDNSEMCIIEFVNLVIENNEIGDNEVKQEK
;
A
#
# COMPACT_ATOMS: atom_id res chain seq x y z
N MET A 1 0.02 -28.68 12.84
CA MET A 1 -1.16 -28.22 12.05
C MET A 1 -1.46 -26.75 12.35
N ARG A 2 -2.01 -25.99 11.38
CA ARG A 2 -2.29 -24.54 11.52
C ARG A 2 -3.80 -24.28 11.53
N HIS A 3 -4.50 -24.84 12.49
CA HIS A 3 -5.95 -24.70 12.61
C HIS A 3 -6.37 -23.21 12.67
N CYS A 4 -7.23 -22.79 11.74
CA CYS A 4 -7.78 -21.41 11.62
C CYS A 4 -6.76 -20.27 11.57
N LYS A 5 -5.46 -20.54 11.49
CA LYS A 5 -4.41 -19.50 11.37
C LYS A 5 -4.27 -19.07 9.92
N LYS A 6 -4.89 -17.95 9.56
CA LYS A 6 -4.81 -17.33 8.23
C LYS A 6 -3.56 -16.44 8.12
N GLY A 7 -3.06 -16.27 6.90
CA GLY A 7 -1.94 -15.38 6.57
C GLY A 7 -0.58 -16.08 6.49
N ARG A 8 0.30 -15.51 5.69
CA ARG A 8 1.66 -16.01 5.43
C ARG A 8 2.64 -15.45 6.46
N LYS A 9 3.57 -16.28 6.93
CA LYS A 9 4.64 -15.83 7.84
C LYS A 9 5.73 -15.02 7.11
N LEU A 10 5.93 -15.25 5.81
CA LEU A 10 6.97 -14.62 4.97
C LEU A 10 8.39 -14.79 5.57
N ASN A 11 8.65 -15.92 6.22
CA ASN A 11 9.91 -16.23 6.93
C ASN A 11 10.35 -15.12 7.90
N ARG A 12 9.39 -14.47 8.58
CA ARG A 12 9.65 -13.34 9.49
C ARG A 12 9.03 -13.56 10.87
N THR A 13 9.67 -13.03 11.90
CA THR A 13 9.08 -12.94 13.24
C THR A 13 7.84 -12.05 13.21
N ALA A 14 6.99 -12.13 14.21
CA ALA A 14 5.75 -11.37 14.27
C ALA A 14 5.99 -9.85 14.24
N SER A 15 6.99 -9.37 14.97
CA SER A 15 7.36 -7.94 15.01
C SER A 15 7.89 -7.45 13.67
N HIS A 16 8.82 -8.20 13.06
CA HIS A 16 9.40 -7.87 11.75
C HIS A 16 8.31 -7.88 10.64
N ARG A 17 7.36 -8.81 10.69
CA ARG A 17 6.25 -8.86 9.74
C ARG A 17 5.30 -7.67 9.89
N LYS A 18 4.99 -7.25 11.14
CA LYS A 18 4.21 -6.02 11.39
C LYS A 18 4.91 -4.78 10.83
N ALA A 19 6.21 -4.66 11.05
CA ALA A 19 7.00 -3.55 10.50
C ALA A 19 7.02 -3.57 8.96
N LEU A 20 7.18 -4.74 8.34
CA LEU A 20 7.12 -4.90 6.89
C LEU A 20 5.79 -4.38 6.32
N PHE A 21 4.65 -4.81 6.87
CA PHE A 21 3.34 -4.36 6.36
C PHE A 21 3.07 -2.89 6.64
N SER A 22 3.52 -2.36 7.77
CA SER A 22 3.46 -0.93 8.06
C SER A 22 4.22 -0.14 6.99
N ASN A 23 5.45 -0.52 6.66
CA ASN A 23 6.27 0.18 5.67
C ASN A 23 5.72 0.04 4.25
N LEU A 24 5.30 -1.16 3.84
CA LEU A 24 4.69 -1.39 2.52
C LEU A 24 3.38 -0.63 2.36
N ALA A 25 2.53 -0.59 3.40
CA ALA A 25 1.29 0.18 3.36
C ALA A 25 1.55 1.69 3.30
N SER A 26 2.55 2.18 4.04
CA SER A 26 2.97 3.57 3.98
C SER A 26 3.43 3.96 2.57
N ALA A 27 4.28 3.14 1.95
CA ALA A 27 4.74 3.35 0.58
C ALA A 27 3.58 3.30 -0.43
N LEU A 28 2.63 2.36 -0.26
CA LEU A 28 1.46 2.25 -1.12
C LEU A 28 0.55 3.49 -1.02
N ILE A 29 0.33 4.00 0.20
CA ILE A 29 -0.51 5.18 0.43
C ILE A 29 0.13 6.45 -0.17
N ILE A 30 1.44 6.60 -0.03
CA ILE A 30 2.16 7.77 -0.55
C ILE A 30 2.23 7.73 -2.08
N ASN A 31 2.67 6.61 -2.64
CA ASN A 31 2.94 6.48 -4.08
C ASN A 31 1.72 6.02 -4.90
N LYS A 32 0.60 5.65 -4.24
CA LYS A 32 -0.61 5.10 -4.84
C LYS A 32 -0.43 3.71 -5.49
N HIS A 33 0.77 3.33 -5.87
CA HIS A 33 1.16 2.01 -6.36
C HIS A 33 2.56 1.62 -5.89
N ILE A 34 2.85 0.33 -5.80
CA ILE A 34 4.20 -0.18 -5.52
C ILE A 34 4.44 -1.50 -6.26
N VAL A 35 5.70 -1.74 -6.61
CA VAL A 35 6.17 -3.02 -7.16
C VAL A 35 6.71 -3.89 -6.03
N THR A 36 6.23 -5.13 -5.93
CA THR A 36 6.69 -6.07 -4.90
C THR A 36 6.49 -7.51 -5.35
N THR A 37 6.90 -8.47 -4.52
CA THR A 37 6.66 -9.88 -4.81
C THR A 37 5.19 -10.26 -4.54
N LEU A 38 4.65 -11.17 -5.35
CA LEU A 38 3.25 -11.59 -5.29
C LEU A 38 2.80 -12.07 -3.90
N PRO A 39 3.58 -12.85 -3.13
CA PRO A 39 3.20 -13.23 -1.77
C PRO A 39 3.04 -12.05 -0.82
N LYS A 40 3.93 -11.04 -0.93
CA LYS A 40 3.85 -9.81 -0.11
C LYS A 40 2.62 -8.98 -0.49
N ALA A 41 2.35 -8.82 -1.79
CA ALA A 41 1.19 -8.08 -2.27
C ALA A 41 -0.14 -8.70 -1.81
N LYS A 42 -0.27 -10.03 -1.87
CA LYS A 42 -1.48 -10.75 -1.40
C LYS A 42 -1.78 -10.50 0.08
N GLU A 43 -0.77 -10.45 0.92
CA GLU A 43 -0.95 -10.17 2.36
C GLU A 43 -1.14 -8.65 2.60
N LEU A 44 -0.41 -7.81 1.87
CA LEU A 44 -0.54 -6.35 1.94
C LEU A 44 -1.95 -5.89 1.56
N ARG A 45 -2.56 -6.49 0.53
CA ARG A 45 -3.93 -6.21 0.10
C ARG A 45 -4.90 -6.24 1.28
N ARG A 46 -4.88 -7.32 2.06
CA ARG A 46 -5.76 -7.48 3.24
C ARG A 46 -5.49 -6.43 4.31
N PHE A 47 -4.23 -6.05 4.47
CA PHE A 47 -3.82 -5.04 5.45
C PHE A 47 -4.25 -3.63 5.01
N SER A 48 -3.96 -3.23 3.77
CA SER A 48 -4.28 -1.91 3.23
C SER A 48 -5.79 -1.69 3.10
N GLU A 49 -6.54 -2.66 2.62
CA GLU A 49 -8.01 -2.57 2.50
C GLU A 49 -8.69 -2.33 3.86
N ARG A 50 -8.17 -2.94 4.92
CA ARG A 50 -8.66 -2.67 6.28
C ARG A 50 -8.40 -1.22 6.70
N LEU A 51 -7.24 -0.65 6.33
CA LEU A 51 -6.93 0.76 6.62
C LEU A 51 -7.88 1.70 5.89
N VAL A 52 -8.21 1.43 4.62
CA VAL A 52 -9.21 2.21 3.87
C VAL A 52 -10.58 2.13 4.54
N THR A 53 -11.00 0.94 4.99
CA THR A 53 -12.26 0.78 5.74
C THR A 53 -12.29 1.60 7.02
N TYR A 54 -11.16 1.72 7.74
CA TYR A 54 -11.06 2.59 8.92
C TYR A 54 -11.13 4.07 8.54
N ALA A 55 -10.49 4.45 7.44
CA ALA A 55 -10.48 5.83 6.96
C ALA A 55 -11.88 6.30 6.50
N LYS A 56 -12.65 5.44 5.83
CA LYS A 56 -14.02 5.74 5.41
C LYS A 56 -14.99 6.07 6.54
N LYS A 57 -14.69 5.64 7.76
CA LYS A 57 -15.54 5.98 8.92
C LYS A 57 -15.42 7.43 9.34
N ASP A 58 -14.38 8.12 8.90
CA ASP A 58 -14.05 9.53 9.15
C ASP A 58 -14.30 9.97 10.61
N ASN A 59 -13.90 9.12 11.55
CA ASN A 59 -14.02 9.39 12.97
C ASN A 59 -12.67 9.27 13.69
N LEU A 60 -12.60 9.85 14.88
CA LEU A 60 -11.40 9.82 15.73
C LEU A 60 -10.93 8.39 16.02
N HIS A 61 -11.86 7.44 16.17
CA HIS A 61 -11.54 6.04 16.40
C HIS A 61 -10.84 5.41 15.19
N GLY A 62 -11.37 5.60 13.97
CA GLY A 62 -10.77 5.14 12.72
C GLY A 62 -9.34 5.68 12.55
N ARG A 63 -9.14 6.99 12.79
CA ARG A 63 -7.82 7.62 12.76
C ARG A 63 -6.83 6.99 13.76
N ARG A 64 -7.25 6.73 14.98
CA ARG A 64 -6.43 6.04 15.99
C ARG A 64 -6.05 4.62 15.56
N LEU A 65 -6.98 3.88 14.95
CA LEU A 65 -6.70 2.54 14.42
C LEU A 65 -5.68 2.56 13.28
N ILE A 66 -5.76 3.53 12.37
CA ILE A 66 -4.77 3.71 11.30
C ILE A 66 -3.38 3.96 11.90
N MET A 67 -3.27 4.94 12.81
CA MET A 67 -2.00 5.28 13.47
C MET A 67 -1.42 4.14 14.31
N LYS A 68 -2.26 3.28 14.90
CA LYS A 68 -1.82 2.07 15.62
C LYS A 68 -1.19 1.04 14.69
N ASN A 69 -1.68 0.92 13.47
CA ASN A 69 -1.21 -0.05 12.48
C ASN A 69 -0.01 0.46 11.67
N ILE A 70 0.03 1.76 11.36
CA ILE A 70 1.14 2.40 10.66
C ILE A 70 2.08 3.00 11.70
N LYS A 71 3.27 2.40 11.83
CA LYS A 71 4.30 2.83 12.77
C LYS A 71 5.27 3.81 12.12
N GLY A 72 5.85 4.69 12.92
CA GLY A 72 6.89 5.62 12.48
C GLY A 72 6.48 7.09 12.58
N LYS A 73 7.43 7.98 12.32
CA LYS A 73 7.26 9.45 12.45
C LYS A 73 6.20 10.02 11.48
N LEU A 74 5.96 9.36 10.36
CA LEU A 74 5.04 9.81 9.31
C LEU A 74 3.60 9.30 9.48
N ASN A 75 3.28 8.57 10.56
CA ASN A 75 1.96 7.96 10.74
C ASN A 75 0.80 8.95 10.68
N LYS A 76 0.96 10.17 11.23
CA LYS A 76 -0.05 11.24 11.17
C LYS A 76 -0.26 11.73 9.73
N LYS A 77 0.84 11.97 8.99
CA LYS A 77 0.78 12.38 7.58
C LYS A 77 0.09 11.33 6.72
N ILE A 78 0.46 10.07 6.89
CA ILE A 78 -0.12 8.94 6.16
C ILE A 78 -1.60 8.77 6.48
N ALA A 79 -1.99 8.92 7.76
CA ALA A 79 -3.39 8.89 8.15
C ALA A 79 -4.21 10.03 7.51
N ASN A 80 -3.64 11.23 7.41
CA ASN A 80 -4.28 12.36 6.71
C ASN A 80 -4.49 12.05 5.23
N ILE A 81 -3.44 11.62 4.51
CA ILE A 81 -3.53 11.24 3.09
C ILE A 81 -4.63 10.17 2.89
N LEU A 82 -4.66 9.16 3.77
CA LEU A 82 -5.64 8.08 3.64
C LEU A 82 -7.08 8.55 3.87
N ILE A 83 -7.31 9.45 4.84
CA ILE A 83 -8.65 9.96 5.20
C ILE A 83 -9.13 11.01 4.21
N HIS A 84 -8.27 11.95 3.80
CA HIS A 84 -8.70 13.10 3.01
C HIS A 84 -8.54 12.89 1.50
N ASP A 85 -7.50 12.16 1.06
CA ASP A 85 -7.21 12.03 -0.38
C ASP A 85 -7.71 10.70 -0.96
N ILE A 86 -7.63 9.60 -0.18
CA ILE A 86 -7.95 8.26 -0.69
C ILE A 86 -9.37 7.83 -0.35
N ALA A 87 -9.77 7.92 0.91
CA ALA A 87 -11.06 7.40 1.37
C ALA A 87 -12.28 8.01 0.68
N PRO A 88 -12.32 9.32 0.34
CA PRO A 88 -13.45 9.92 -0.36
C PRO A 88 -13.76 9.27 -1.71
N ASN A 89 -12.73 8.81 -2.44
CA ASN A 89 -12.89 8.15 -3.74
C ASN A 89 -13.56 6.75 -3.64
N TYR A 90 -13.72 6.25 -2.43
CA TYR A 90 -14.31 4.92 -2.17
C TYR A 90 -15.57 4.96 -1.32
N SER A 91 -16.24 6.12 -1.20
CA SER A 91 -17.48 6.27 -0.41
C SER A 91 -18.49 5.19 -0.74
N ASP A 92 -18.74 4.95 -2.02
CA ASP A 92 -19.78 4.04 -2.51
C ASP A 92 -19.29 2.60 -2.69
N ARG A 93 -17.98 2.35 -2.49
CA ARG A 93 -17.40 1.04 -2.68
C ARG A 93 -17.28 0.28 -1.36
N SER A 94 -17.90 -0.91 -1.28
CA SER A 94 -17.91 -1.71 -0.06
C SER A 94 -16.59 -2.48 0.21
N GLY A 95 -15.72 -2.65 -0.80
CA GLY A 95 -14.46 -3.37 -0.70
C GLY A 95 -13.71 -3.45 -2.02
N GLY A 96 -12.60 -4.20 -2.06
CA GLY A 96 -11.78 -4.34 -3.27
C GLY A 96 -11.16 -3.02 -3.70
N TYR A 97 -10.59 -2.27 -2.76
CA TYR A 97 -9.98 -0.96 -3.01
C TYR A 97 -8.64 -1.04 -3.74
N THR A 98 -8.03 -2.22 -3.77
CA THR A 98 -6.74 -2.45 -4.39
C THR A 98 -6.80 -3.55 -5.44
N ARG A 99 -5.97 -3.44 -6.47
CA ARG A 99 -5.76 -4.51 -7.46
C ARG A 99 -4.30 -4.91 -7.53
N ILE A 100 -4.05 -6.14 -7.97
CA ILE A 100 -2.71 -6.72 -8.14
C ILE A 100 -2.56 -7.09 -9.60
N ILE A 101 -1.57 -6.52 -10.27
CA ILE A 101 -1.21 -6.81 -11.66
C ILE A 101 0.09 -7.59 -11.66
N LYS A 102 0.10 -8.77 -12.24
CA LYS A 102 1.31 -9.60 -12.35
C LYS A 102 2.27 -9.00 -13.36
N LEU A 103 3.55 -9.00 -13.02
CA LEU A 103 4.66 -8.61 -13.89
C LEU A 103 5.50 -9.85 -14.26
N LYS A 104 6.48 -9.63 -15.15
CA LYS A 104 7.51 -10.63 -15.42
C LYS A 104 8.29 -10.95 -14.14
N ASN A 105 8.76 -12.19 -14.04
CA ASN A 105 9.58 -12.61 -12.92
C ASN A 105 10.89 -11.82 -12.86
N ARG A 106 11.41 -11.63 -11.66
CA ARG A 106 12.69 -10.95 -11.44
C ARG A 106 13.83 -11.80 -12.00
N LYS A 107 14.73 -11.18 -12.80
CA LYS A 107 15.78 -11.90 -13.53
C LYS A 107 16.74 -12.71 -12.64
N ASN A 108 17.05 -12.20 -11.42
CA ASN A 108 18.10 -12.80 -10.58
C ASN A 108 17.65 -14.06 -9.84
N ASP A 109 16.42 -14.10 -9.34
CA ASP A 109 15.92 -15.18 -8.47
C ASP A 109 14.58 -15.76 -8.95
N ASN A 110 14.15 -15.39 -10.15
CA ASN A 110 12.89 -15.83 -10.76
C ASN A 110 11.64 -15.62 -9.86
N SER A 111 11.72 -14.69 -8.90
CA SER A 111 10.58 -14.37 -8.04
C SER A 111 9.42 -13.77 -8.83
N GLU A 112 8.19 -14.24 -8.55
CA GLU A 112 6.97 -13.65 -9.10
C GLU A 112 6.80 -12.21 -8.61
N MET A 113 6.86 -11.25 -9.54
CA MET A 113 6.69 -9.82 -9.27
C MET A 113 5.28 -9.35 -9.61
N CYS A 114 4.84 -8.30 -8.95
CA CYS A 114 3.56 -7.66 -9.24
C CYS A 114 3.56 -6.19 -8.83
N ILE A 115 2.65 -5.44 -9.44
CA ILE A 115 2.23 -4.12 -8.97
C ILE A 115 1.00 -4.32 -8.09
N ILE A 116 0.97 -3.68 -6.93
CA ILE A 116 -0.26 -3.46 -6.17
C ILE A 116 -0.55 -1.97 -6.18
N GLU A 117 -1.79 -1.61 -6.49
CA GLU A 117 -2.23 -0.22 -6.63
C GLU A 117 -3.65 -0.02 -6.13
N PHE A 118 -4.01 1.21 -5.84
CA PHE A 118 -5.39 1.59 -5.57
C PHE A 118 -6.19 1.68 -6.86
N VAL A 119 -7.43 1.16 -6.85
CA VAL A 119 -8.32 1.16 -8.01
C VAL A 119 -8.97 2.54 -8.15
N ASN A 120 -9.03 3.06 -9.40
CA ASN A 120 -9.73 4.33 -9.73
C ASN A 120 -9.20 5.58 -9.00
N LEU A 121 -7.98 5.57 -8.49
CA LEU A 121 -7.32 6.81 -8.14
C LEU A 121 -6.70 7.40 -9.41
N VAL A 122 -7.04 8.64 -9.72
CA VAL A 122 -6.33 9.42 -10.74
C VAL A 122 -4.92 9.65 -10.19
N ILE A 123 -3.94 9.00 -10.80
CA ILE A 123 -2.53 9.30 -10.54
C ILE A 123 -2.27 10.58 -11.31
N GLU A 124 -2.25 11.71 -10.63
CA GLU A 124 -1.61 12.90 -11.20
C GLU A 124 -0.13 12.53 -11.36
N ASN A 125 0.24 12.20 -12.59
CA ASN A 125 1.64 12.10 -12.98
C ASN A 125 2.20 13.52 -12.81
N ASN A 126 2.85 13.80 -11.70
CA ASN A 126 3.84 14.85 -11.67
C ASN A 126 4.91 14.39 -12.66
N GLU A 127 4.82 14.90 -13.87
CA GLU A 127 5.85 14.82 -14.87
C GLU A 127 7.14 15.27 -14.19
N ILE A 128 8.03 14.31 -13.98
CA ILE A 128 9.43 14.60 -13.69
C ILE A 128 9.90 15.27 -14.97
N GLY A 129 10.02 16.60 -14.92
CA GLY A 129 10.44 17.40 -16.04
C GLY A 129 11.73 16.85 -16.62
N ASP A 130 11.66 16.36 -17.84
CA ASP A 130 12.79 16.12 -18.70
C ASP A 130 13.47 17.48 -18.91
N ASN A 131 14.42 17.81 -18.01
CA ASN A 131 15.31 18.91 -18.23
C ASN A 131 16.17 18.57 -19.44
N GLU A 132 15.84 19.25 -20.52
CA GLU A 132 16.55 19.36 -21.77
C GLU A 132 18.06 19.38 -21.57
N VAL A 133 18.72 18.37 -22.07
CA VAL A 133 20.14 18.45 -22.41
C VAL A 133 20.24 19.36 -23.64
N LYS A 134 20.40 20.66 -23.41
CA LYS A 134 20.82 21.58 -24.47
C LYS A 134 22.25 21.23 -24.84
N GLN A 135 22.36 20.68 -26.03
CA GLN A 135 23.61 20.63 -26.80
C GLN A 135 24.06 22.06 -27.05
N GLU A 136 25.19 22.43 -26.54
CA GLU A 136 25.97 23.54 -27.08
C GLU A 136 27.11 22.96 -27.92
N LYS A 137 27.14 23.51 -29.14
CA LYS A 137 28.17 23.29 -30.15
C LYS A 137 29.50 23.87 -29.67
#